data_c1ab2585e5eebdb3cc5ae5c371e2e2a9
#
_entry.id   c1ab2585e5eebdb3cc5ae5c371e2e2a9
#
_cell.length_a   1.000
_cell.length_b   1.000
_cell.length_c   1.000
_cell.angle_alpha   90.00
_cell.angle_beta   90.00
_cell.angle_gamma   90.00
#
_symmetry.space_group_name_H-M   'P 1'
#
loop_
_entity.id
_entity.type
_entity.pdbx_description
1 polymer ?
#
loop_
_entity_poly.entity_id
_entity_poly.type
_entity_poly.pdbx_seq_one_letter_code
_entity_poly.pdbx_strand_id
1 'polypeptide(L)'
;MSILARKGNLFSKPGRGGQYPILTVEGLSAWYGELRALFDVSFSVNPGEVVSVIGANGAGKSTLLKAMTGMMNRGRTARIEGRIECQGRRLDKLRTEKIVETGVTMVPEGRMLFQRMTVADNLLVGAHLPHARQVAAEKIEEVYAFFPRLAERRNQPVSQMSGGEQQMVAIGRALMSLPSVILFDELSLGLAPIVVDDIYAKVREINRSGVTCLVIEQDTRRALAVADHVLVMLEGRVVLDGSPSELSREEITAAYFGTLKNRGH
;
A
#
# COMPACT_ATOMS: atom_id res chain seq x y z
N MET A 1 -39.67 14.58 -1.56
CA MET A 1 -39.39 13.69 -0.41
C MET A 1 -38.15 12.87 -0.70
N SER A 2 -37.23 12.98 0.17
CA SER A 2 -35.78 12.72 0.06
C SER A 2 -35.41 11.24 -0.20
N ILE A 3 -34.66 10.98 -1.29
CA ILE A 3 -33.98 9.67 -1.60
C ILE A 3 -32.50 9.76 -1.14
N LEU A 4 -32.27 10.30 0.05
CA LEU A 4 -30.91 10.53 0.58
C LEU A 4 -30.61 9.74 1.88
N ALA A 5 -31.21 8.57 2.08
CA ALA A 5 -31.01 7.83 3.32
C ALA A 5 -30.85 6.31 3.09
N ARG A 6 -29.86 5.89 2.32
CA ARG A 6 -29.24 4.55 2.40
C ARG A 6 -27.84 4.57 1.76
N LYS A 7 -26.94 5.42 2.24
CA LYS A 7 -25.49 5.21 2.03
C LYS A 7 -25.03 4.17 3.07
N GLY A 8 -25.25 2.91 2.78
CA GLY A 8 -24.49 1.85 3.42
C GLY A 8 -23.03 2.06 3.05
N ASN A 9 -22.17 2.31 4.05
CA ASN A 9 -20.73 2.40 3.90
C ASN A 9 -20.23 1.05 3.35
N LEU A 10 -19.91 0.96 2.05
CA LEU A 10 -19.38 -0.26 1.39
C LEU A 10 -18.01 -0.67 1.96
N PHE A 11 -17.35 0.24 2.65
CA PHE A 11 -16.23 -0.07 3.53
C PHE A 11 -16.80 -0.35 4.92
N SER A 12 -17.15 -1.62 5.19
CA SER A 12 -17.48 -2.03 6.55
C SER A 12 -16.29 -1.67 7.44
N LYS A 13 -16.47 -0.64 8.30
CA LYS A 13 -15.50 -0.36 9.35
C LYS A 13 -15.37 -1.64 10.17
N PRO A 14 -14.19 -2.28 10.25
CA PRO A 14 -13.93 -3.19 11.34
C PRO A 14 -14.11 -2.36 12.61
N GLY A 15 -14.96 -2.82 13.52
CA GLY A 15 -15.23 -2.11 14.75
C GLY A 15 -13.92 -1.78 15.45
N ARG A 16 -13.77 -0.58 16.01
CA ARG A 16 -12.70 -0.20 16.93
C ARG A 16 -12.80 -1.06 18.22
N GLY A 17 -12.47 -2.35 18.12
CA GLY A 17 -12.68 -3.31 19.22
C GLY A 17 -12.02 -4.67 19.03
N GLY A 18 -11.37 -4.93 17.91
CA GLY A 18 -10.64 -6.17 17.69
C GLY A 18 -9.16 -6.01 17.99
N GLN A 19 -8.66 -6.61 19.05
CA GLN A 19 -7.25 -6.60 19.50
C GLN A 19 -6.29 -7.36 18.57
N TYR A 20 -6.71 -7.74 17.36
CA TYR A 20 -5.87 -8.52 16.44
C TYR A 20 -5.47 -7.69 15.23
N PRO A 21 -4.16 -7.69 14.87
CA PRO A 21 -3.67 -7.00 13.68
C PRO A 21 -4.33 -7.57 12.40
N ILE A 22 -4.59 -6.69 11.43
CA ILE A 22 -5.12 -7.11 10.12
C ILE A 22 -4.04 -7.78 9.26
N LEU A 23 -2.78 -7.36 9.45
CA LEU A 23 -1.62 -7.87 8.73
C LEU A 23 -0.49 -8.11 9.73
N THR A 24 0.13 -9.29 9.67
CA THR A 24 1.32 -9.63 10.46
C THR A 24 2.42 -10.16 9.56
N VAL A 25 3.65 -9.78 9.87
CA VAL A 25 4.87 -10.30 9.28
C VAL A 25 5.75 -10.77 10.43
N GLU A 26 6.15 -12.06 10.42
CA GLU A 26 6.91 -12.68 11.49
C GLU A 26 8.15 -13.38 10.93
N GLY A 27 9.33 -12.95 11.36
CA GLY A 27 10.62 -13.56 11.01
C GLY A 27 10.90 -13.61 9.52
N LEU A 28 10.36 -12.66 8.74
CA LEU A 28 10.46 -12.69 7.29
C LEU A 28 11.90 -12.50 6.83
N SER A 29 12.42 -13.51 6.15
CA SER A 29 13.71 -13.50 5.46
C SER A 29 13.50 -13.82 3.99
N ALA A 30 14.25 -13.14 3.11
CA ALA A 30 14.07 -13.26 1.67
C ALA A 30 15.42 -13.29 0.93
N TRP A 31 15.50 -14.11 -0.12
CA TRP A 31 16.72 -14.30 -0.92
C TRP A 31 16.43 -14.19 -2.41
N TYR A 32 17.41 -13.71 -3.15
CA TYR A 32 17.54 -13.82 -4.60
C TYR A 32 18.81 -14.64 -4.91
N GLY A 33 18.66 -15.91 -5.23
CA GLY A 33 19.78 -16.85 -5.27
C GLY A 33 20.45 -16.95 -3.88
N GLU A 34 21.75 -16.68 -3.82
CA GLU A 34 22.52 -16.66 -2.57
C GLU A 34 22.44 -15.32 -1.82
N LEU A 35 21.96 -14.25 -2.47
CA LEU A 35 21.88 -12.94 -1.86
C LEU A 35 20.66 -12.86 -0.93
N ARG A 36 20.88 -12.70 0.37
CA ARG A 36 19.83 -12.41 1.35
C ARG A 36 19.51 -10.92 1.34
N ALA A 37 18.26 -10.59 1.06
CA ALA A 37 17.76 -9.22 0.91
C ALA A 37 16.89 -8.77 2.10
N LEU A 38 16.30 -9.71 2.87
CA LEU A 38 15.60 -9.42 4.11
C LEU A 38 16.11 -10.32 5.22
N PHE A 39 16.22 -9.77 6.43
CA PHE A 39 16.80 -10.43 7.59
C PHE A 39 15.86 -10.33 8.78
N ASP A 40 15.04 -11.35 9.00
CA ASP A 40 14.20 -11.52 10.19
C ASP A 40 13.27 -10.32 10.46
N VAL A 41 12.59 -9.85 9.40
CA VAL A 41 11.68 -8.70 9.47
C VAL A 41 10.39 -9.12 10.14
N SER A 42 10.01 -8.42 11.22
CA SER A 42 8.79 -8.65 11.98
C SER A 42 8.09 -7.34 12.28
N PHE A 43 6.79 -7.26 12.01
CA PHE A 43 5.92 -6.14 12.38
C PHE A 43 4.45 -6.53 12.25
N SER A 44 3.57 -5.69 12.77
CA SER A 44 2.12 -5.83 12.62
C SER A 44 1.46 -4.51 12.22
N VAL A 45 0.31 -4.61 11.56
CA VAL A 45 -0.51 -3.47 11.14
C VAL A 45 -1.92 -3.68 11.68
N ASN A 46 -2.46 -2.68 12.36
CA ASN A 46 -3.82 -2.73 12.89
C ASN A 46 -4.87 -2.32 11.84
N PRO A 47 -6.12 -2.77 11.98
CA PRO A 47 -7.19 -2.34 11.08
C PRO A 47 -7.37 -0.82 11.09
N GLY A 48 -7.41 -0.22 9.89
CA GLY A 48 -7.58 1.22 9.71
C GLY A 48 -6.35 2.07 10.06
N GLU A 49 -5.19 1.46 10.20
CA GLU A 49 -3.91 2.13 10.44
C GLU A 49 -3.23 2.50 9.12
N VAL A 50 -2.48 3.60 9.11
CA VAL A 50 -1.51 3.93 8.07
C VAL A 50 -0.11 3.67 8.60
N VAL A 51 0.54 2.64 8.10
CA VAL A 51 1.93 2.32 8.42
C VAL A 51 2.84 2.80 7.30
N SER A 52 3.84 3.61 7.63
CA SER A 52 4.87 4.02 6.67
C SER A 52 6.16 3.23 6.87
N VAL A 53 6.67 2.66 5.79
CA VAL A 53 7.98 1.97 5.76
C VAL A 53 8.98 2.87 5.07
N ILE A 54 9.96 3.35 5.82
CA ILE A 54 10.97 4.32 5.37
C ILE A 54 12.33 3.63 5.25
N GLY A 55 13.12 4.03 4.29
CA GLY A 55 14.50 3.55 4.12
C GLY A 55 15.11 4.01 2.81
N ALA A 56 16.43 4.03 2.76
CA ALA A 56 17.19 4.36 1.55
C ALA A 56 16.95 3.34 0.42
N ASN A 57 17.42 3.67 -0.79
CA ASN A 57 17.46 2.72 -1.89
C ASN A 57 18.33 1.52 -1.49
N GLY A 58 17.84 0.31 -1.76
CA GLY A 58 18.50 -0.92 -1.35
C GLY A 58 18.20 -1.37 0.09
N ALA A 59 17.44 -0.62 0.88
CA ALA A 59 17.08 -1.01 2.26
C ALA A 59 16.20 -2.27 2.36
N GLY A 60 15.68 -2.80 1.25
CA GLY A 60 14.85 -4.01 1.23
C GLY A 60 13.34 -3.75 1.07
N LYS A 61 12.90 -2.49 0.99
CA LYS A 61 11.47 -2.09 0.92
C LYS A 61 10.69 -2.78 -0.21
N SER A 62 11.17 -2.71 -1.44
CA SER A 62 10.52 -3.36 -2.60
C SER A 62 10.56 -4.89 -2.51
N THR A 63 11.58 -5.46 -1.84
CA THR A 63 11.64 -6.91 -1.55
C THR A 63 10.56 -7.30 -0.55
N LEU A 64 10.34 -6.49 0.49
CA LEU A 64 9.26 -6.68 1.44
C LEU A 64 7.89 -6.69 0.74
N LEU A 65 7.61 -5.69 -0.12
CA LEU A 65 6.36 -5.66 -0.90
C LEU A 65 6.20 -6.87 -1.81
N LYS A 66 7.27 -7.27 -2.51
CA LYS A 66 7.23 -8.46 -3.38
C LYS A 66 6.97 -9.74 -2.60
N ALA A 67 7.48 -9.86 -1.38
CA ALA A 67 7.19 -10.99 -0.50
C ALA A 67 5.73 -10.98 -0.08
N MET A 68 5.20 -9.82 0.38
CA MET A 68 3.81 -9.68 0.82
C MET A 68 2.78 -9.87 -0.29
N THR A 69 3.15 -9.59 -1.55
CA THR A 69 2.27 -9.73 -2.73
C THR A 69 2.46 -11.05 -3.48
N GLY A 70 3.34 -11.94 -3.01
CA GLY A 70 3.65 -13.21 -3.68
C GLY A 70 4.42 -13.07 -4.99
N MET A 71 4.91 -11.87 -5.31
CA MET A 71 5.68 -11.62 -6.55
C MET A 71 7.05 -12.27 -6.52
N MET A 72 7.63 -12.51 -5.33
CA MET A 72 8.90 -13.25 -5.20
C MET A 72 8.77 -14.71 -5.62
N ASN A 73 7.60 -15.33 -5.40
CA ASN A 73 7.38 -16.74 -5.69
C ASN A 73 7.37 -17.09 -7.20
N ARG A 74 7.48 -16.09 -8.08
CA ARG A 74 7.51 -16.27 -9.55
C ARG A 74 8.91 -16.56 -10.11
N GLY A 75 9.98 -16.33 -9.33
CA GLY A 75 11.37 -16.59 -9.74
C GLY A 75 11.86 -17.95 -9.27
N ARG A 76 12.58 -18.68 -10.15
CA ARG A 76 13.18 -20.00 -9.80
C ARG A 76 14.24 -19.91 -8.69
N THR A 77 14.79 -18.72 -8.46
CA THR A 77 15.90 -18.47 -7.53
C THR A 77 15.49 -17.65 -6.29
N ALA A 78 14.25 -17.18 -6.23
CA ALA A 78 13.79 -16.41 -5.08
C ALA A 78 13.13 -17.33 -4.05
N ARG A 79 13.43 -17.13 -2.77
CA ARG A 79 12.80 -17.84 -1.67
C ARG A 79 12.50 -16.88 -0.52
N ILE A 80 11.50 -17.24 0.27
CA ILE A 80 11.15 -16.57 1.52
C ILE A 80 11.04 -17.58 2.64
N GLU A 81 11.40 -17.17 3.86
CA GLU A 81 11.19 -17.88 5.10
C GLU A 81 10.46 -16.95 6.08
N GLY A 82 9.76 -17.49 7.07
CA GLY A 82 8.93 -16.73 7.99
C GLY A 82 7.45 -16.86 7.68
N ARG A 83 6.65 -15.93 8.19
CA ARG A 83 5.20 -15.96 8.09
C ARG A 83 4.65 -14.59 7.74
N ILE A 84 3.74 -14.56 6.79
CA ILE A 84 2.96 -13.36 6.43
C ILE A 84 1.49 -13.74 6.51
N GLU A 85 0.71 -13.02 7.30
CA GLU A 85 -0.74 -13.26 7.42
C GLU A 85 -1.52 -11.97 7.22
N CYS A 86 -2.66 -12.09 6.54
CA CYS A 86 -3.67 -11.05 6.48
C CYS A 86 -5.03 -11.63 6.87
N GLN A 87 -5.71 -11.01 7.84
CA GLN A 87 -7.01 -11.47 8.34
C GLN A 87 -7.03 -12.96 8.71
N GLY A 88 -5.95 -13.46 9.34
CA GLY A 88 -5.79 -14.86 9.74
C GLY A 88 -5.48 -15.84 8.60
N ARG A 89 -5.27 -15.33 7.37
CA ARG A 89 -4.90 -16.17 6.22
C ARG A 89 -3.42 -16.00 5.90
N ARG A 90 -2.70 -17.10 5.76
CA ARG A 90 -1.29 -17.09 5.36
C ARG A 90 -1.13 -16.68 3.90
N LEU A 91 -0.29 -15.64 3.65
CA LEU A 91 0.00 -15.12 2.33
C LEU A 91 1.30 -15.69 1.73
N ASP A 92 2.28 -16.01 2.55
CA ASP A 92 3.64 -16.45 2.16
C ASP A 92 3.65 -17.69 1.24
N LYS A 93 2.57 -18.48 1.26
CA LYS A 93 2.42 -19.67 0.40
C LYS A 93 1.48 -19.47 -0.78
N LEU A 94 0.89 -18.29 -0.93
CA LEU A 94 -0.09 -18.01 -1.96
C LEU A 94 0.55 -17.40 -3.21
N ARG A 95 -0.09 -17.60 -4.35
CA ARG A 95 0.18 -16.84 -5.57
C ARG A 95 -0.45 -15.47 -5.47
N THR A 96 0.07 -14.49 -6.22
CA THR A 96 -0.41 -13.09 -6.24
C THR A 96 -1.92 -13.00 -6.43
N GLU A 97 -2.49 -13.79 -7.35
CA GLU A 97 -3.93 -13.78 -7.63
C GLU A 97 -4.75 -14.15 -6.39
N LYS A 98 -4.27 -15.13 -5.62
CA LYS A 98 -4.92 -15.56 -4.37
C LYS A 98 -4.73 -14.57 -3.22
N ILE A 99 -3.60 -13.84 -3.20
CA ILE A 99 -3.38 -12.76 -2.23
C ILE A 99 -4.37 -11.61 -2.47
N VAL A 100 -4.61 -11.24 -3.72
CA VAL A 100 -5.63 -10.21 -4.04
C VAL A 100 -7.03 -10.65 -3.61
N GLU A 101 -7.37 -11.93 -3.73
CA GLU A 101 -8.64 -12.49 -3.22
C GLU A 101 -8.79 -12.36 -1.68
N THR A 102 -7.69 -12.23 -0.94
CA THR A 102 -7.73 -11.99 0.52
C THR A 102 -7.96 -10.52 0.88
N GLY A 103 -8.07 -9.63 -0.10
CA GLY A 103 -8.27 -8.19 0.11
C GLY A 103 -6.96 -7.40 0.23
N VAL A 104 -5.80 -7.99 -0.10
CA VAL A 104 -4.52 -7.26 -0.17
C VAL A 104 -4.25 -6.88 -1.62
N THR A 105 -4.12 -5.57 -1.89
CA THR A 105 -3.77 -5.07 -3.22
C THR A 105 -2.59 -4.13 -3.16
N MET A 106 -1.95 -3.86 -4.31
CA MET A 106 -0.77 -3.00 -4.39
C MET A 106 -0.95 -1.96 -5.49
N VAL A 107 -0.55 -0.73 -5.18
CA VAL A 107 -0.27 0.33 -6.15
C VAL A 107 1.24 0.34 -6.37
N PRO A 108 1.73 -0.19 -7.49
CA PRO A 108 3.16 -0.35 -7.73
C PRO A 108 3.82 0.98 -8.11
N GLU A 109 5.12 1.07 -7.87
CA GLU A 109 5.98 2.07 -8.49
C GLU A 109 5.80 2.08 -10.02
N GLY A 110 5.84 3.25 -10.64
CA GLY A 110 5.66 3.39 -12.10
C GLY A 110 4.23 3.14 -12.58
N ARG A 111 3.23 3.02 -11.66
CA ARG A 111 1.78 3.00 -11.93
C ARG A 111 1.29 1.77 -12.69
N MET A 112 2.07 1.22 -13.60
CA MET A 112 1.80 0.04 -14.44
C MET A 112 0.38 0.07 -15.05
N LEU A 113 0.04 1.19 -15.70
CA LEU A 113 -1.24 1.38 -16.39
C LEU A 113 -1.22 0.81 -17.80
N PHE A 114 -2.38 0.43 -18.29
CA PHE A 114 -2.59 0.07 -19.68
C PHE A 114 -2.71 1.33 -20.53
N GLN A 115 -1.59 1.81 -21.06
CA GLN A 115 -1.41 3.14 -21.63
C GLN A 115 -2.39 3.46 -22.79
N ARG A 116 -2.80 2.45 -23.57
CA ARG A 116 -3.73 2.61 -24.71
C ARG A 116 -5.20 2.49 -24.33
N MET A 117 -5.49 2.05 -23.11
CA MET A 117 -6.84 1.94 -22.57
C MET A 117 -7.30 3.27 -21.98
N THR A 118 -8.60 3.49 -21.93
CA THR A 118 -9.20 4.65 -21.28
C THR A 118 -9.02 4.60 -19.76
N VAL A 119 -9.30 5.73 -19.09
CA VAL A 119 -9.41 5.79 -17.63
C VAL A 119 -10.42 4.76 -17.12
N ALA A 120 -11.63 4.76 -17.70
CA ALA A 120 -12.69 3.82 -17.30
C ALA A 120 -12.24 2.36 -17.45
N ASP A 121 -11.62 2.00 -18.57
CA ASP A 121 -11.13 0.63 -18.78
C ASP A 121 -10.06 0.23 -17.80
N ASN A 122 -9.09 1.12 -17.50
CA ASN A 122 -8.07 0.87 -16.49
C ASN A 122 -8.68 0.64 -15.11
N LEU A 123 -9.69 1.41 -14.72
CA LEU A 123 -10.41 1.22 -13.46
C LEU A 123 -11.12 -0.13 -13.44
N LEU A 124 -11.87 -0.46 -14.49
CA LEU A 124 -12.63 -1.72 -14.60
C LEU A 124 -11.74 -2.97 -14.53
N VAL A 125 -10.50 -2.91 -15.03
CA VAL A 125 -9.51 -3.99 -14.82
C VAL A 125 -9.30 -4.30 -13.35
N GLY A 126 -9.37 -3.29 -12.46
CA GLY A 126 -9.27 -3.50 -11.01
C GLY A 126 -10.38 -4.38 -10.43
N ALA A 127 -11.57 -4.36 -11.03
CA ALA A 127 -12.73 -5.16 -10.61
C ALA A 127 -12.72 -6.58 -11.21
N HIS A 128 -11.53 -7.19 -11.39
CA HIS A 128 -11.41 -8.52 -12.02
C HIS A 128 -11.94 -9.67 -11.15
N LEU A 129 -11.99 -9.50 -9.82
CA LEU A 129 -12.51 -10.51 -8.89
C LEU A 129 -14.04 -10.64 -9.02
N PRO A 130 -14.61 -11.85 -8.90
CA PRO A 130 -16.05 -12.07 -9.07
C PRO A 130 -16.92 -11.16 -8.22
N HIS A 131 -16.59 -11.00 -6.92
CA HIS A 131 -17.34 -10.15 -6.00
C HIS A 131 -17.20 -8.64 -6.34
N ALA A 132 -16.02 -8.20 -6.77
CA ALA A 132 -15.79 -6.82 -7.17
C ALA A 132 -16.50 -6.50 -8.50
N ARG A 133 -16.56 -7.46 -9.42
CA ARG A 133 -17.25 -7.30 -10.70
C ARG A 133 -18.76 -7.09 -10.54
N GLN A 134 -19.37 -7.72 -9.54
CA GLN A 134 -20.82 -7.57 -9.27
C GLN A 134 -21.22 -6.14 -8.91
N VAL A 135 -20.32 -5.39 -8.27
CA VAL A 135 -20.54 -4.01 -7.82
C VAL A 135 -19.71 -2.98 -8.58
N ALA A 136 -19.08 -3.39 -9.70
CA ALA A 136 -18.14 -2.54 -10.42
C ALA A 136 -18.75 -1.20 -10.89
N ALA A 137 -20.02 -1.21 -11.30
CA ALA A 137 -20.72 -0.01 -11.76
C ALA A 137 -20.94 1.01 -10.62
N GLU A 138 -21.25 0.54 -9.41
CA GLU A 138 -21.39 1.39 -8.24
C GLU A 138 -20.02 1.87 -7.75
N LYS A 139 -19.04 0.95 -7.71
CA LYS A 139 -17.69 1.24 -7.21
C LYS A 139 -16.93 2.24 -8.07
N ILE A 140 -17.13 2.21 -9.39
CA ILE A 140 -16.47 3.18 -10.28
C ILE A 140 -16.97 4.61 -10.02
N GLU A 141 -18.25 4.79 -9.69
CA GLU A 141 -18.81 6.10 -9.33
C GLU A 141 -18.24 6.59 -7.98
N GLU A 142 -17.98 5.69 -7.02
CA GLU A 142 -17.27 6.06 -5.79
C GLU A 142 -15.83 6.50 -6.08
N VAL A 143 -15.12 5.79 -6.96
CA VAL A 143 -13.76 6.17 -7.39
C VAL A 143 -13.79 7.55 -8.08
N TYR A 144 -14.80 7.84 -8.89
CA TYR A 144 -14.97 9.16 -9.50
C TYR A 144 -15.30 10.25 -8.47
N ALA A 145 -16.02 9.92 -7.41
CA ALA A 145 -16.25 10.85 -6.30
C ALA A 145 -14.96 11.16 -5.52
N PHE A 146 -14.07 10.17 -5.35
CA PHE A 146 -12.73 10.37 -4.77
C PHE A 146 -11.81 11.20 -5.70
N PHE A 147 -11.91 10.99 -7.01
CA PHE A 147 -11.06 11.59 -8.03
C PHE A 147 -11.89 12.22 -9.14
N PRO A 148 -12.51 13.41 -8.93
CA PRO A 148 -13.40 14.03 -9.93
C PRO A 148 -12.77 14.24 -11.30
N ARG A 149 -11.44 14.50 -11.35
CA ARG A 149 -10.69 14.62 -12.60
C ARG A 149 -10.74 13.35 -13.46
N LEU A 150 -10.85 12.18 -12.84
CA LEU A 150 -10.97 10.91 -13.57
C LEU A 150 -12.36 10.77 -14.22
N ALA A 151 -13.41 11.27 -13.57
CA ALA A 151 -14.75 11.30 -14.14
C ALA A 151 -14.83 12.18 -15.39
N GLU A 152 -14.23 13.39 -15.34
CA GLU A 152 -14.14 14.33 -16.47
C GLU A 152 -13.44 13.71 -17.69
N ARG A 153 -12.47 12.83 -17.45
CA ARG A 153 -11.57 12.23 -18.45
C ARG A 153 -11.79 10.74 -18.67
N ARG A 154 -12.94 10.19 -18.22
CA ARG A 154 -13.20 8.74 -18.19
C ARG A 154 -12.97 8.02 -19.53
N ASN A 155 -13.22 8.69 -20.64
CA ASN A 155 -13.06 8.14 -21.99
C ASN A 155 -11.69 8.45 -22.62
N GLN A 156 -10.81 9.15 -21.92
CA GLN A 156 -9.50 9.54 -22.42
C GLN A 156 -8.48 8.40 -22.20
N PRO A 157 -7.61 8.08 -23.17
CA PRO A 157 -6.49 7.18 -22.97
C PRO A 157 -5.55 7.70 -21.89
N VAL A 158 -5.11 6.84 -20.97
CA VAL A 158 -4.26 7.25 -19.83
C VAL A 158 -2.89 7.75 -20.26
N SER A 159 -2.42 7.39 -21.47
CA SER A 159 -1.18 7.94 -22.04
C SER A 159 -1.20 9.45 -22.25
N GLN A 160 -2.38 10.06 -22.33
CA GLN A 160 -2.59 11.50 -22.55
C GLN A 160 -2.78 12.26 -21.23
N MET A 161 -2.68 11.59 -20.10
CA MET A 161 -2.86 12.17 -18.77
C MET A 161 -1.54 12.61 -18.16
N SER A 162 -1.59 13.60 -17.28
CA SER A 162 -0.44 13.99 -16.45
C SER A 162 -0.01 12.86 -15.52
N GLY A 163 1.23 12.90 -15.02
CA GLY A 163 1.75 11.91 -14.09
C GLY A 163 0.90 11.78 -12.81
N GLY A 164 0.38 12.89 -12.29
CA GLY A 164 -0.49 12.87 -11.12
C GLY A 164 -1.85 12.23 -11.39
N GLU A 165 -2.47 12.55 -12.54
CA GLU A 165 -3.73 11.91 -12.94
C GLU A 165 -3.55 10.41 -13.18
N GLN A 166 -2.43 10.00 -13.80
CA GLN A 166 -2.09 8.59 -13.94
C GLN A 166 -1.93 7.89 -12.58
N GLN A 167 -1.36 8.58 -11.58
CA GLN A 167 -1.26 8.05 -10.22
C GLN A 167 -2.64 7.86 -9.58
N MET A 168 -3.54 8.83 -9.78
CA MET A 168 -4.94 8.71 -9.34
C MET A 168 -5.64 7.51 -10.01
N VAL A 169 -5.40 7.27 -11.32
CA VAL A 169 -5.94 6.07 -12.01
C VAL A 169 -5.38 4.78 -11.38
N ALA A 170 -4.09 4.71 -11.05
CA ALA A 170 -3.48 3.53 -10.43
C ALA A 170 -4.09 3.25 -9.04
N ILE A 171 -4.30 4.29 -8.23
CA ILE A 171 -4.96 4.19 -6.92
C ILE A 171 -6.42 3.78 -7.10
N GLY A 172 -7.16 4.43 -8.01
CA GLY A 172 -8.54 4.11 -8.32
C GLY A 172 -8.70 2.65 -8.78
N ARG A 173 -7.81 2.17 -9.64
CA ARG A 173 -7.77 0.77 -10.07
C ARG A 173 -7.59 -0.22 -8.90
N ALA A 174 -6.74 0.14 -7.93
CA ALA A 174 -6.57 -0.66 -6.72
C ALA A 174 -7.85 -0.67 -5.87
N LEU A 175 -8.54 0.46 -5.72
CA LEU A 175 -9.81 0.56 -4.99
C LEU A 175 -10.93 -0.28 -5.61
N MET A 176 -10.92 -0.45 -6.93
CA MET A 176 -11.91 -1.29 -7.65
C MET A 176 -11.85 -2.77 -7.26
N SER A 177 -10.77 -3.25 -6.64
CA SER A 177 -10.67 -4.64 -6.13
C SER A 177 -11.33 -4.83 -4.75
N LEU A 178 -11.91 -3.79 -4.16
CA LEU A 178 -12.50 -3.76 -2.81
C LEU A 178 -11.50 -4.20 -1.71
N PRO A 179 -10.34 -3.54 -1.62
CA PRO A 179 -9.29 -3.98 -0.72
C PRO A 179 -9.61 -3.68 0.74
N SER A 180 -9.16 -4.55 1.64
CA SER A 180 -9.04 -4.27 3.08
C SER A 180 -7.67 -3.68 3.45
N VAL A 181 -6.64 -4.01 2.64
CA VAL A 181 -5.27 -3.50 2.79
C VAL A 181 -4.74 -3.06 1.43
N ILE A 182 -4.24 -1.82 1.35
CA ILE A 182 -3.52 -1.33 0.17
C ILE A 182 -2.05 -1.11 0.54
N LEU A 183 -1.17 -1.67 -0.30
CA LEU A 183 0.27 -1.47 -0.25
C LEU A 183 0.64 -0.44 -1.31
N PHE A 184 1.23 0.67 -0.92
CA PHE A 184 1.66 1.73 -1.83
C PHE A 184 3.19 1.72 -1.98
N ASP A 185 3.68 1.65 -3.21
CA ASP A 185 5.11 1.66 -3.53
C ASP A 185 5.50 2.99 -4.17
N GLU A 186 6.22 3.82 -3.40
CA GLU A 186 6.81 5.10 -3.82
C GLU A 186 5.87 6.01 -4.63
N LEU A 187 4.74 6.43 -4.01
CA LEU A 187 3.70 7.23 -4.66
C LEU A 187 4.18 8.58 -5.19
N SER A 188 5.25 9.12 -4.59
CA SER A 188 5.75 10.47 -4.85
C SER A 188 6.70 10.54 -6.06
N LEU A 189 7.19 9.41 -6.55
CA LEU A 189 8.25 9.37 -7.55
C LEU A 189 7.86 10.05 -8.87
N GLY A 190 8.66 11.03 -9.29
CA GLY A 190 8.47 11.73 -10.56
C GLY A 190 7.26 12.67 -10.62
N LEU A 191 6.73 13.09 -9.46
CA LEU A 191 5.61 14.01 -9.37
C LEU A 191 6.03 15.38 -8.78
N ALA A 192 5.34 16.43 -9.20
CA ALA A 192 5.52 17.76 -8.61
C ALA A 192 5.04 17.77 -7.14
N PRO A 193 5.69 18.54 -6.23
CA PRO A 193 5.37 18.54 -4.80
C PRO A 193 3.88 18.73 -4.48
N ILE A 194 3.22 19.69 -5.13
CA ILE A 194 1.80 19.97 -4.92
C ILE A 194 0.89 18.78 -5.28
N VAL A 195 1.24 18.02 -6.33
CA VAL A 195 0.50 16.83 -6.75
C VAL A 195 0.70 15.70 -5.73
N VAL A 196 1.89 15.60 -5.18
CA VAL A 196 2.20 14.62 -4.14
C VAL A 196 1.37 14.87 -2.89
N ASP A 197 1.28 16.12 -2.44
CA ASP A 197 0.48 16.49 -1.27
C ASP A 197 -1.00 16.13 -1.46
N ASP A 198 -1.56 16.37 -2.66
CA ASP A 198 -2.92 15.94 -3.01
C ASP A 198 -3.09 14.40 -2.94
N ILE A 199 -2.12 13.65 -3.46
CA ILE A 199 -2.15 12.18 -3.43
C ILE A 199 -2.12 11.66 -1.99
N TYR A 200 -1.28 12.22 -1.13
CA TYR A 200 -1.23 11.81 0.28
C TYR A 200 -2.49 12.20 1.05
N ALA A 201 -3.09 13.35 0.75
CA ALA A 201 -4.41 13.68 1.27
C ALA A 201 -5.46 12.63 0.88
N LYS A 202 -5.42 12.12 -0.37
CA LYS A 202 -6.28 11.03 -0.84
C LYS A 202 -5.99 9.70 -0.15
N VAL A 203 -4.73 9.37 0.14
CA VAL A 203 -4.38 8.17 0.94
C VAL A 203 -5.05 8.24 2.32
N ARG A 204 -4.99 9.40 2.99
CA ARG A 204 -5.67 9.62 4.27
C ARG A 204 -7.21 9.53 4.15
N GLU A 205 -7.78 10.04 3.07
CA GLU A 205 -9.21 9.94 2.80
C GLU A 205 -9.64 8.47 2.60
N ILE A 206 -8.89 7.71 1.81
CA ILE A 206 -9.07 6.26 1.61
C ILE A 206 -8.97 5.51 2.95
N ASN A 207 -7.96 5.83 3.75
CA ASN A 207 -7.80 5.23 5.07
C ASN A 207 -9.00 5.53 5.99
N ARG A 208 -9.50 6.77 6.01
CA ARG A 208 -10.71 7.15 6.79
C ARG A 208 -11.96 6.41 6.34
N SER A 209 -12.03 5.91 5.11
CA SER A 209 -13.11 5.05 4.64
C SER A 209 -13.02 3.60 5.17
N GLY A 210 -11.96 3.27 5.92
CA GLY A 210 -11.77 1.99 6.60
C GLY A 210 -10.72 1.08 5.99
N VAL A 211 -10.05 1.51 4.92
CA VAL A 211 -8.98 0.75 4.29
C VAL A 211 -7.67 0.93 5.06
N THR A 212 -6.99 -0.17 5.39
CA THR A 212 -5.66 -0.15 5.99
C THR A 212 -4.62 0.15 4.92
N CYS A 213 -3.64 0.99 5.23
CA CYS A 213 -2.64 1.43 4.25
C CYS A 213 -1.22 1.13 4.75
N LEU A 214 -0.40 0.51 3.90
CA LEU A 214 1.04 0.42 4.10
C LEU A 214 1.71 1.21 2.99
N VAL A 215 2.48 2.24 3.35
CA VAL A 215 3.09 3.19 2.41
C VAL A 215 4.60 3.06 2.46
N ILE A 216 5.21 2.70 1.35
CA ILE A 216 6.67 2.71 1.19
C ILE A 216 7.11 4.03 0.63
N GLU A 217 8.06 4.68 1.30
CA GLU A 217 8.58 5.98 0.92
C GLU A 217 10.07 6.17 1.23
N GLN A 218 10.68 7.08 0.49
CA GLN A 218 12.03 7.57 0.75
C GLN A 218 12.00 8.95 1.44
N ASP A 219 11.00 9.79 1.14
CA ASP A 219 10.83 11.11 1.78
C ASP A 219 10.24 10.91 3.18
N THR A 220 11.13 11.00 4.19
CA THR A 220 10.77 10.83 5.60
C THR A 220 9.70 11.81 6.07
N ARG A 221 9.71 13.07 5.57
CA ARG A 221 8.74 14.09 5.97
C ARG A 221 7.32 13.72 5.52
N ARG A 222 7.19 13.24 4.28
CA ARG A 222 5.90 12.80 3.72
C ARG A 222 5.39 11.55 4.40
N ALA A 223 6.27 10.58 4.60
CA ALA A 223 5.94 9.36 5.31
C ALA A 223 5.39 9.66 6.70
N LEU A 224 6.08 10.52 7.47
CA LEU A 224 5.67 10.91 8.82
C LEU A 224 4.36 11.72 8.84
N ALA A 225 4.10 12.53 7.83
CA ALA A 225 2.88 13.35 7.77
C ALA A 225 1.60 12.52 7.63
N VAL A 226 1.69 11.31 7.08
CA VAL A 226 0.53 10.44 6.85
C VAL A 226 0.50 9.20 7.75
N ALA A 227 1.59 8.85 8.43
CA ALA A 227 1.68 7.66 9.24
C ALA A 227 0.99 7.79 10.60
N ASP A 228 0.36 6.71 11.04
CA ASP A 228 0.02 6.46 12.43
C ASP A 228 1.16 5.66 13.10
N HIS A 229 1.92 4.90 12.29
CA HIS A 229 3.07 4.10 12.72
C HIS A 229 4.17 4.10 11.66
N VAL A 230 5.42 4.04 12.07
CA VAL A 230 6.60 4.14 11.20
C VAL A 230 7.54 2.98 11.45
N LEU A 231 7.99 2.36 10.37
CA LEU A 231 9.05 1.37 10.35
C LEU A 231 10.23 1.94 9.55
N VAL A 232 11.42 1.97 10.13
CA VAL A 232 12.62 2.35 9.39
C VAL A 232 13.40 1.09 9.02
N MET A 233 13.62 0.91 7.72
CA MET A 233 14.38 -0.20 7.19
C MET A 233 15.80 0.22 6.80
N LEU A 234 16.77 -0.59 7.21
CA LEU A 234 18.17 -0.48 6.81
C LEU A 234 18.72 -1.87 6.52
N GLU A 235 19.38 -2.05 5.38
CA GLU A 235 20.06 -3.30 4.99
C GLU A 235 19.20 -4.57 5.20
N GLY A 236 17.93 -4.49 4.82
CA GLY A 236 16.99 -5.60 4.91
C GLY A 236 16.44 -5.90 6.32
N ARG A 237 16.65 -5.01 7.27
CA ARG A 237 16.14 -5.12 8.67
C ARG A 237 15.25 -3.95 9.02
N VAL A 238 14.30 -4.16 9.91
CA VAL A 238 13.63 -3.07 10.62
C VAL A 238 14.54 -2.68 11.79
N VAL A 239 15.02 -1.44 11.79
CA VAL A 239 15.96 -0.92 12.79
C VAL A 239 15.31 0.08 13.73
N LEU A 240 14.13 0.58 13.38
CA LEU A 240 13.33 1.47 14.22
C LEU A 240 11.85 1.21 13.95
N ASP A 241 11.04 1.20 15.00
CA ASP A 241 9.62 0.89 14.99
C ASP A 241 8.94 1.74 16.08
N GLY A 242 7.88 2.51 15.71
CA GLY A 242 7.15 3.34 16.67
C GLY A 242 6.21 4.33 16.01
N SER A 243 5.41 5.03 16.82
CA SER A 243 4.55 6.10 16.33
C SER A 243 5.36 7.39 16.04
N PRO A 244 4.91 8.24 15.08
CA PRO A 244 5.56 9.53 14.82
C PRO A 244 5.66 10.45 16.04
N SER A 245 4.82 10.26 17.05
CA SER A 245 4.83 11.03 18.30
C SER A 245 5.88 10.54 19.31
N GLU A 246 6.30 9.29 19.21
CA GLU A 246 7.28 8.65 20.10
C GLU A 246 8.71 8.74 19.55
N LEU A 247 8.84 8.89 18.24
CA LEU A 247 10.13 8.92 17.54
C LEU A 247 10.57 10.36 17.28
N SER A 248 11.77 10.72 17.73
CA SER A 248 12.38 12.01 17.37
C SER A 248 12.85 12.00 15.90
N ARG A 249 12.92 13.18 15.30
CA ARG A 249 13.48 13.33 13.94
C ARG A 249 14.94 12.86 13.89
N GLU A 250 15.68 13.09 14.95
CA GLU A 250 17.08 12.68 15.10
C GLU A 250 17.21 11.15 15.10
N GLU A 251 16.33 10.44 15.82
CA GLU A 251 16.30 8.97 15.83
C GLU A 251 15.97 8.40 14.45
N ILE A 252 14.96 8.93 13.78
CA ILE A 252 14.59 8.50 12.43
C ILE A 252 15.73 8.76 11.45
N THR A 253 16.36 9.94 11.53
CA THR A 253 17.50 10.28 10.68
C THR A 253 18.70 9.36 10.95
N ALA A 254 19.01 9.12 12.23
CA ALA A 254 20.08 8.21 12.61
C ALA A 254 19.82 6.76 12.18
N ALA A 255 18.57 6.30 12.27
CA ALA A 255 18.14 5.00 11.76
C ALA A 255 18.28 4.90 10.24
N TYR A 256 17.84 5.93 9.53
CA TYR A 256 17.89 6.00 8.08
C TYR A 256 19.31 5.93 7.53
N PHE A 257 20.29 6.58 8.21
CA PHE A 257 21.70 6.59 7.82
C PHE A 257 22.56 5.52 8.53
N GLY A 258 21.96 4.67 9.37
CA GLY A 258 22.70 3.61 10.08
C GLY A 258 23.63 4.14 11.19
N THR A 259 23.37 5.32 11.70
CA THR A 259 24.17 5.97 12.77
C THR A 259 23.53 5.85 14.16
N LEU A 260 22.47 5.05 14.30
CA LEU A 260 21.88 4.77 15.60
C LEU A 260 22.94 4.16 16.52
N LYS A 261 23.30 4.88 17.60
CA LYS A 261 24.07 4.27 18.69
C LYS A 261 23.16 3.23 19.35
N ASN A 262 23.61 1.97 19.37
CA ASN A 262 22.93 0.91 20.11
C ASN A 262 22.63 1.44 21.53
N ARG A 263 21.35 1.64 21.85
CA ARG A 263 20.90 1.72 23.23
C ARG A 263 21.05 0.28 23.75
N GLY A 264 22.19 0.01 24.40
CA GLY A 264 22.44 -1.30 25.01
C GLY A 264 21.24 -1.69 25.90
N HIS A 265 20.78 -2.89 25.69
CA HIS A 265 19.94 -3.59 26.66
C HIS A 265 20.78 -4.10 27.79
#